data_05aaa2973fec9ef04da7942854b3ad5e
#
_entry.id   05aaa2973fec9ef04da7942854b3ad5e
#
_cell.length_a   1.000
_cell.length_b   1.000
_cell.length_c   1.000
_cell.angle_alpha   90.00
_cell.angle_beta   90.00
_cell.angle_gamma   90.00
#
_symmetry.space_group_name_H-M   'P 1'
#
loop_
_entity.id
_entity.type
_entity.pdbx_description
1 polymer ?
#
loop_
_entity_poly.entity_id
_entity_poly.type
_entity_poly.pdbx_seq_one_letter_code
_entity_poly.pdbx_strand_id
1 'polypeptide(L)'
;MNQENSYKVSIIVPVYNTIKYLKKCVNSLVAQTYQNVEILLIDDGSTDDSGALCDWFANKYPQIRVFHKENGGLVSTWKYGAEHSTGEYLCFVDSDDWVDSGMIAEMAEKITGSEREIISSDYVIERDDGTSEAVYQRLTPGEYDREALLKKVLPYILGQEHRYVTISRCMKLFSKALVWKNMHYCDPSIRMGEDTTITLPCLLDCDRLVIMDHKTYYHYLYVKESMIHQYDKGLYENNRKLRGIISHILEEKCCNTNEIPMPDYAWMLDQADREYIFLLLLALKNEARGNPSGYKKNIREICNDPEVKALVQKAAVEIHEKSNLLLYLVLLHPNAFMIRVLRMAMVWYYR
;
A
#
# COMPACT_ATOMS: atom_id res chain seq x y z
N MET A 1 -32.00 14.54 -8.71
CA MET A 1 -30.59 14.17 -8.94
C MET A 1 -30.43 13.90 -10.41
N ASN A 2 -29.69 14.73 -11.12
CA ASN A 2 -29.47 14.57 -12.55
C ASN A 2 -28.61 13.32 -12.76
N GLN A 3 -29.09 12.40 -13.62
CA GLN A 3 -28.38 11.19 -14.04
C GLN A 3 -27.24 11.50 -15.06
N GLU A 4 -26.83 12.74 -15.20
CA GLU A 4 -25.76 13.13 -16.11
C GLU A 4 -24.41 12.99 -15.42
N ASN A 5 -23.62 12.03 -15.91
CA ASN A 5 -22.23 11.69 -15.55
C ASN A 5 -22.01 10.85 -14.27
N SER A 6 -22.65 9.69 -14.16
CA SER A 6 -22.17 8.72 -13.17
C SER A 6 -21.04 7.88 -13.78
N TYR A 7 -19.78 8.17 -13.41
CA TYR A 7 -18.61 7.39 -13.81
C TYR A 7 -18.70 5.96 -13.28
N LYS A 8 -18.38 5.00 -14.13
CA LYS A 8 -18.35 3.59 -13.69
C LYS A 8 -17.12 3.32 -12.83
N VAL A 9 -17.31 2.68 -11.68
CA VAL A 9 -16.24 2.27 -10.78
C VAL A 9 -16.06 0.75 -10.87
N SER A 10 -14.83 0.30 -11.15
CA SER A 10 -14.46 -1.11 -11.06
C SER A 10 -13.80 -1.37 -9.71
N ILE A 11 -14.41 -2.23 -8.90
CA ILE A 11 -13.85 -2.68 -7.62
C ILE A 11 -13.10 -3.99 -7.88
N ILE A 12 -11.79 -3.99 -7.66
CA ILE A 12 -10.90 -5.12 -7.92
C ILE A 12 -10.55 -5.79 -6.59
N VAL A 13 -10.86 -7.08 -6.48
CA VAL A 13 -10.63 -7.89 -5.27
C VAL A 13 -9.71 -9.05 -5.62
N PRO A 14 -8.43 -8.99 -5.28
CA PRO A 14 -7.54 -10.15 -5.34
C PRO A 14 -7.95 -11.20 -4.31
N VAL A 15 -8.09 -12.45 -4.72
CA VAL A 15 -8.52 -13.56 -3.87
C VAL A 15 -7.48 -14.67 -3.91
N TYR A 16 -6.97 -15.09 -2.75
CA TYR A 16 -6.12 -16.28 -2.62
C TYR A 16 -6.23 -16.88 -1.21
N ASN A 17 -6.88 -18.05 -1.10
CA ASN A 17 -7.05 -18.78 0.16
C ASN A 17 -7.64 -17.92 1.31
N THR A 18 -8.72 -17.19 1.02
CA THR A 18 -9.37 -16.26 1.96
C THR A 18 -10.81 -16.64 2.29
N ILE A 19 -11.18 -17.94 2.16
CA ILE A 19 -12.56 -18.43 2.37
C ILE A 19 -13.18 -17.93 3.68
N LYS A 20 -12.38 -17.79 4.73
CA LYS A 20 -12.82 -17.34 6.06
C LYS A 20 -13.38 -15.91 6.03
N TYR A 21 -12.86 -15.04 5.20
CA TYR A 21 -13.12 -13.60 5.19
C TYR A 21 -13.91 -13.14 3.96
N LEU A 22 -13.71 -13.80 2.82
CA LEU A 22 -14.23 -13.43 1.51
C LEU A 22 -15.72 -13.12 1.50
N LYS A 23 -16.53 -13.88 2.24
CA LYS A 23 -17.98 -13.64 2.31
C LYS A 23 -18.32 -12.28 2.90
N LYS A 24 -17.61 -11.82 3.94
CA LYS A 24 -17.81 -10.50 4.56
C LYS A 24 -17.38 -9.39 3.59
N CYS A 25 -16.23 -9.54 2.97
CA CYS A 25 -15.71 -8.64 1.95
C CYS A 25 -16.75 -8.43 0.83
N VAL A 26 -17.10 -9.50 0.11
CA VAL A 26 -18.00 -9.38 -1.06
C VAL A 26 -19.38 -8.86 -0.68
N ASN A 27 -19.94 -9.25 0.47
CA ASN A 27 -21.22 -8.71 0.92
C ASN A 27 -21.17 -7.20 1.15
N SER A 28 -20.06 -6.64 1.66
CA SER A 28 -19.90 -5.20 1.83
C SER A 28 -19.83 -4.45 0.50
N LEU A 29 -19.26 -5.08 -0.53
CA LEU A 29 -19.19 -4.53 -1.89
C LEU A 29 -20.53 -4.58 -2.61
N VAL A 30 -21.29 -5.67 -2.44
CA VAL A 30 -22.65 -5.79 -2.98
C VAL A 30 -23.60 -4.78 -2.32
N ALA A 31 -23.36 -4.42 -1.06
CA ALA A 31 -24.17 -3.46 -0.32
C ALA A 31 -23.87 -1.99 -0.67
N GLN A 32 -22.97 -1.69 -1.61
CA GLN A 32 -22.67 -0.32 -1.99
C GLN A 32 -23.91 0.40 -2.53
N THR A 33 -24.12 1.64 -2.06
CA THR A 33 -25.26 2.46 -2.47
C THR A 33 -25.08 3.08 -3.85
N TYR A 34 -23.84 3.15 -4.35
CA TYR A 34 -23.53 3.60 -5.70
C TYR A 34 -23.86 2.49 -6.72
N GLN A 35 -24.70 2.79 -7.71
CA GLN A 35 -25.25 1.77 -8.61
C GLN A 35 -24.35 1.44 -9.80
N ASN A 36 -23.54 2.41 -10.28
CA ASN A 36 -22.69 2.21 -11.45
C ASN A 36 -21.36 1.57 -11.09
N VAL A 37 -21.41 0.35 -10.52
CA VAL A 37 -20.24 -0.42 -10.13
C VAL A 37 -20.18 -1.77 -10.84
N GLU A 38 -18.97 -2.25 -11.09
CA GLU A 38 -18.69 -3.67 -11.30
C GLU A 38 -17.69 -4.14 -10.24
N ILE A 39 -17.79 -5.40 -9.85
CA ILE A 39 -16.91 -6.05 -8.88
C ILE A 39 -16.18 -7.19 -9.59
N LEU A 40 -14.86 -7.12 -9.62
CA LEU A 40 -14.02 -8.14 -10.23
C LEU A 40 -13.34 -8.94 -9.12
N LEU A 41 -13.77 -10.20 -8.95
CA LEU A 41 -13.12 -11.16 -8.05
C LEU A 41 -12.07 -11.91 -8.88
N ILE A 42 -10.80 -11.75 -8.54
CA ILE A 42 -9.70 -12.38 -9.25
C ILE A 42 -9.10 -13.47 -8.37
N ASP A 43 -9.51 -14.71 -8.62
CA ASP A 43 -9.00 -15.87 -7.91
C ASP A 43 -7.62 -16.27 -8.45
N ASP A 44 -6.60 -16.10 -7.64
CA ASP A 44 -5.20 -16.36 -7.93
C ASP A 44 -4.82 -17.84 -7.69
N GLY A 45 -5.68 -18.76 -8.12
CA GLY A 45 -5.45 -20.19 -8.00
C GLY A 45 -5.60 -20.68 -6.55
N SER A 46 -6.65 -20.26 -5.86
CA SER A 46 -6.95 -20.72 -4.50
C SER A 46 -7.07 -22.25 -4.43
N THR A 47 -6.55 -22.81 -3.34
CA THR A 47 -6.61 -24.25 -3.04
C THR A 47 -7.67 -24.59 -2.01
N ASP A 48 -8.29 -23.58 -1.39
CA ASP A 48 -9.47 -23.70 -0.53
C ASP A 48 -10.76 -23.41 -1.33
N ASP A 49 -11.90 -23.33 -0.67
CA ASP A 49 -13.20 -23.09 -1.31
C ASP A 49 -13.42 -21.62 -1.75
N SER A 50 -12.38 -20.75 -1.74
CA SER A 50 -12.51 -19.35 -2.13
C SER A 50 -12.96 -19.19 -3.58
N GLY A 51 -12.38 -19.95 -4.53
CA GLY A 51 -12.77 -19.93 -5.93
C GLY A 51 -14.22 -20.30 -6.14
N ALA A 52 -14.69 -21.39 -5.51
CA ALA A 52 -16.09 -21.83 -5.57
C ALA A 52 -17.06 -20.78 -4.96
N LEU A 53 -16.64 -20.09 -3.90
CA LEU A 53 -17.42 -19.00 -3.31
C LEU A 53 -17.49 -17.78 -4.25
N CYS A 54 -16.42 -17.46 -4.97
CA CYS A 54 -16.43 -16.41 -6.02
C CYS A 54 -17.49 -16.72 -7.08
N ASP A 55 -17.51 -17.96 -7.61
CA ASP A 55 -18.50 -18.39 -8.60
C ASP A 55 -19.91 -18.30 -8.08
N TRP A 56 -20.15 -18.70 -6.82
CA TRP A 56 -21.45 -18.58 -6.19
C TRP A 56 -21.93 -17.12 -6.16
N PHE A 57 -21.02 -16.16 -5.83
CA PHE A 57 -21.36 -14.75 -5.83
C PHE A 57 -21.66 -14.22 -7.23
N ALA A 58 -20.88 -14.59 -8.25
CA ALA A 58 -21.13 -14.17 -9.64
C ALA A 58 -22.47 -14.68 -10.18
N ASN A 59 -22.83 -15.92 -9.83
CA ASN A 59 -24.14 -16.48 -10.20
C ASN A 59 -25.31 -15.73 -9.53
N LYS A 60 -25.10 -15.13 -8.38
CA LYS A 60 -26.13 -14.46 -7.60
C LYS A 60 -26.26 -12.96 -7.91
N TYR A 61 -25.18 -12.29 -8.25
CA TYR A 61 -25.12 -10.83 -8.39
C TYR A 61 -24.56 -10.44 -9.77
N PRO A 62 -25.37 -9.85 -10.65
CA PRO A 62 -24.98 -9.56 -12.04
C PRO A 62 -23.85 -8.54 -12.19
N GLN A 63 -23.57 -7.71 -11.15
CA GLN A 63 -22.46 -6.77 -11.14
C GLN A 63 -21.12 -7.42 -10.80
N ILE A 64 -21.08 -8.71 -10.44
CA ILE A 64 -19.86 -9.46 -10.11
C ILE A 64 -19.38 -10.23 -11.33
N ARG A 65 -18.09 -10.11 -11.62
CA ARG A 65 -17.36 -10.92 -12.60
C ARG A 65 -16.24 -11.66 -11.89
N VAL A 66 -16.06 -12.94 -12.22
CA VAL A 66 -14.99 -13.77 -11.65
C VAL A 66 -13.99 -14.14 -12.72
N PHE A 67 -12.75 -14.15 -12.35
CA PHE A 67 -11.65 -14.64 -13.17
C PHE A 67 -10.77 -15.57 -12.34
N HIS A 68 -10.56 -16.78 -12.83
CA HIS A 68 -9.63 -17.74 -12.24
C HIS A 68 -8.33 -17.73 -13.04
N LYS A 69 -7.19 -17.67 -12.35
CA LYS A 69 -5.86 -17.71 -12.99
C LYS A 69 -4.90 -18.59 -12.20
N GLU A 70 -3.83 -19.01 -12.80
CA GLU A 70 -2.72 -19.62 -12.08
C GLU A 70 -2.11 -18.64 -11.10
N ASN A 71 -1.69 -19.15 -9.93
CA ASN A 71 -1.11 -18.31 -8.88
C ASN A 71 0.11 -17.55 -9.40
N GLY A 72 0.03 -16.23 -9.31
CA GLY A 72 1.08 -15.30 -9.73
C GLY A 72 1.37 -14.23 -8.68
N GLY A 73 0.72 -14.31 -7.51
CA GLY A 73 0.87 -13.38 -6.41
C GLY A 73 0.03 -12.11 -6.56
N LEU A 74 -0.03 -11.35 -5.46
CA LEU A 74 -0.92 -10.21 -5.29
C LEU A 74 -0.82 -9.17 -6.42
N VAL A 75 0.42 -8.77 -6.78
CA VAL A 75 0.65 -7.78 -7.85
C VAL A 75 0.12 -8.28 -9.20
N SER A 76 0.41 -9.54 -9.58
CA SER A 76 -0.11 -10.15 -10.81
C SER A 76 -1.64 -10.15 -10.82
N THR A 77 -2.24 -10.42 -9.66
CA THR A 77 -3.69 -10.59 -9.51
C THR A 77 -4.45 -9.29 -9.66
N TRP A 78 -4.07 -8.23 -8.94
CA TRP A 78 -4.76 -6.96 -9.10
C TRP A 78 -4.47 -6.29 -10.46
N LYS A 79 -3.28 -6.48 -11.05
CA LYS A 79 -2.99 -6.03 -12.43
C LYS A 79 -3.94 -6.68 -13.43
N TYR A 80 -4.12 -8.01 -13.33
CA TYR A 80 -5.06 -8.74 -14.16
C TYR A 80 -6.49 -8.17 -14.03
N GLY A 81 -6.92 -7.85 -12.81
CA GLY A 81 -8.20 -7.19 -12.56
C GLY A 81 -8.29 -5.80 -13.21
N ALA A 82 -7.24 -4.98 -13.10
CA ALA A 82 -7.18 -3.65 -13.74
C ALA A 82 -7.27 -3.75 -15.27
N GLU A 83 -6.61 -4.73 -15.88
CA GLU A 83 -6.65 -5.00 -17.33
C GLU A 83 -8.04 -5.39 -17.82
N HIS A 84 -8.81 -6.13 -17.00
CA HIS A 84 -10.15 -6.61 -17.36
C HIS A 84 -11.28 -5.70 -16.86
N SER A 85 -10.96 -4.59 -16.18
CA SER A 85 -11.92 -3.61 -15.72
C SER A 85 -12.52 -2.80 -16.87
N THR A 86 -13.76 -2.35 -16.72
CA THR A 86 -14.46 -1.52 -17.73
C THR A 86 -14.82 -0.12 -17.21
N GLY A 87 -14.64 0.12 -15.91
CA GLY A 87 -14.90 1.42 -15.30
C GLY A 87 -13.83 2.46 -15.62
N GLU A 88 -14.20 3.72 -15.52
CA GLU A 88 -13.29 4.87 -15.66
C GLU A 88 -12.46 5.07 -14.38
N TYR A 89 -12.94 4.55 -13.26
CA TYR A 89 -12.26 4.60 -11.96
C TYR A 89 -12.05 3.20 -11.39
N LEU A 90 -10.91 3.02 -10.71
CA LEU A 90 -10.53 1.77 -10.06
C LEU A 90 -10.52 1.96 -8.54
N CYS A 91 -11.09 1.00 -7.84
CA CYS A 91 -11.00 0.83 -6.39
C CYS A 91 -10.41 -0.55 -6.10
N PHE A 92 -9.48 -0.64 -5.17
CA PHE A 92 -8.90 -1.92 -4.75
C PHE A 92 -9.35 -2.25 -3.34
N VAL A 93 -9.79 -3.49 -3.13
CA VAL A 93 -10.18 -4.00 -1.81
C VAL A 93 -9.57 -5.37 -1.60
N ASP A 94 -8.85 -5.56 -0.51
CA ASP A 94 -8.28 -6.86 -0.19
C ASP A 94 -9.38 -7.81 0.33
N SER A 95 -9.28 -9.09 0.00
CA SER A 95 -10.36 -10.06 0.21
C SER A 95 -10.60 -10.47 1.67
N ASP A 96 -9.72 -10.05 2.59
CA ASP A 96 -9.87 -10.20 4.03
C ASP A 96 -10.44 -8.95 4.72
N ASP A 97 -10.57 -7.83 4.00
CA ASP A 97 -11.10 -6.56 4.47
C ASP A 97 -12.58 -6.35 4.09
N TRP A 98 -13.19 -5.25 4.53
CA TRP A 98 -14.54 -4.85 4.13
C TRP A 98 -14.69 -3.32 4.14
N VAL A 99 -15.78 -2.83 3.56
CA VAL A 99 -16.01 -1.39 3.41
C VAL A 99 -17.43 -0.99 3.80
N ASP A 100 -17.61 0.27 4.23
CA ASP A 100 -18.93 0.84 4.47
C ASP A 100 -19.74 0.99 3.18
N SER A 101 -21.05 0.79 3.26
CA SER A 101 -21.95 0.82 2.09
C SER A 101 -22.00 2.18 1.36
N GLY A 102 -21.62 3.27 2.00
CA GLY A 102 -21.56 4.62 1.44
C GLY A 102 -20.23 4.97 0.77
N MET A 103 -19.17 4.15 0.91
CA MET A 103 -17.83 4.50 0.49
C MET A 103 -17.75 4.96 -0.97
N ILE A 104 -18.19 4.13 -1.90
CA ILE A 104 -18.11 4.45 -3.34
C ILE A 104 -18.98 5.65 -3.68
N ALA A 105 -20.18 5.78 -3.10
CA ALA A 105 -21.08 6.89 -3.39
C ALA A 105 -20.48 8.25 -2.97
N GLU A 106 -20.00 8.36 -1.73
CA GLU A 106 -19.43 9.60 -1.20
C GLU A 106 -18.09 9.97 -1.89
N MET A 107 -17.26 8.98 -2.22
CA MET A 107 -16.04 9.22 -2.99
C MET A 107 -16.34 9.61 -4.44
N ALA A 108 -17.34 8.99 -5.08
CA ALA A 108 -17.75 9.30 -6.45
C ALA A 108 -18.32 10.72 -6.60
N GLU A 109 -18.90 11.32 -5.55
CA GLU A 109 -19.31 12.73 -5.54
C GLU A 109 -18.12 13.70 -5.73
N LYS A 110 -16.90 13.24 -5.48
CA LYS A 110 -15.67 14.04 -5.65
C LYS A 110 -15.04 13.89 -7.02
N ILE A 111 -15.51 12.97 -7.85
CA ILE A 111 -15.00 12.73 -9.20
C ILE A 111 -15.29 13.94 -10.09
N THR A 112 -14.28 14.38 -10.82
CA THR A 112 -14.41 15.45 -11.85
C THR A 112 -14.34 14.91 -13.28
N GLY A 113 -13.88 13.67 -13.45
CA GLY A 113 -13.60 13.05 -14.74
C GLY A 113 -12.19 13.32 -15.25
N SER A 114 -11.31 13.88 -14.43
CA SER A 114 -9.89 14.00 -14.79
C SER A 114 -9.24 12.63 -14.90
N GLU A 115 -8.49 12.42 -15.98
CA GLU A 115 -7.68 11.21 -16.17
C GLU A 115 -6.53 11.08 -15.15
N ARG A 116 -6.33 12.13 -14.30
CA ARG A 116 -5.18 12.22 -13.40
C ARG A 116 -5.59 12.66 -12.00
N GLU A 117 -6.66 12.03 -11.47
CA GLU A 117 -7.13 12.31 -10.12
C GLU A 117 -7.16 11.06 -9.23
N ILE A 118 -7.00 11.31 -7.94
CA ILE A 118 -7.09 10.33 -6.87
C ILE A 118 -7.98 10.89 -5.78
N ILE A 119 -8.96 10.10 -5.32
CA ILE A 119 -9.75 10.39 -4.12
C ILE A 119 -9.34 9.38 -3.05
N SER A 120 -8.95 9.83 -1.87
CA SER A 120 -8.43 9.00 -0.79
C SER A 120 -9.23 9.20 0.49
N SER A 121 -9.62 8.11 1.14
CA SER A 121 -10.24 8.11 2.47
C SER A 121 -9.26 7.61 3.54
N ASP A 122 -9.68 7.73 4.78
CA ASP A 122 -9.05 7.12 5.95
C ASP A 122 -9.56 5.69 6.16
N TYR A 123 -9.12 5.00 7.20
CA TYR A 123 -9.50 3.61 7.46
C TYR A 123 -9.58 3.30 8.96
N VAL A 124 -10.18 2.15 9.28
CA VAL A 124 -10.24 1.59 10.63
C VAL A 124 -9.41 0.31 10.66
N ILE A 125 -8.58 0.15 11.69
CA ILE A 125 -7.96 -1.13 12.00
C ILE A 125 -8.93 -1.90 12.91
N GLU A 126 -9.35 -3.07 12.46
CA GLU A 126 -10.21 -3.99 13.21
C GLU A 126 -9.39 -5.16 13.75
N ARG A 127 -9.52 -5.45 15.05
CA ARG A 127 -8.76 -6.53 15.70
C ARG A 127 -9.66 -7.69 16.11
N ASP A 128 -9.09 -8.89 16.23
CA ASP A 128 -9.79 -10.10 16.63
C ASP A 128 -10.41 -10.03 18.04
N ASP A 129 -9.90 -9.15 18.90
CA ASP A 129 -10.45 -8.90 20.25
C ASP A 129 -11.69 -7.98 20.25
N GLY A 130 -12.13 -7.55 19.07
CA GLY A 130 -13.27 -6.65 18.90
C GLY A 130 -12.95 -5.17 19.11
N THR A 131 -11.68 -4.82 19.28
CA THR A 131 -11.27 -3.40 19.34
C THR A 131 -11.03 -2.84 17.93
N SER A 132 -11.42 -1.57 17.74
CA SER A 132 -11.23 -0.84 16.49
C SER A 132 -10.45 0.44 16.74
N GLU A 133 -9.65 0.85 15.77
CA GLU A 133 -8.84 2.07 15.82
C GLU A 133 -8.92 2.82 14.50
N ALA A 134 -9.47 4.04 14.52
CA ALA A 134 -9.49 4.91 13.37
C ALA A 134 -8.08 5.45 13.07
N VAL A 135 -7.67 5.34 11.82
CA VAL A 135 -6.37 5.84 11.35
C VAL A 135 -6.61 6.93 10.31
N TYR A 136 -6.10 8.11 10.62
CA TYR A 136 -6.24 9.29 9.77
C TYR A 136 -4.93 9.61 9.08
N GLN A 137 -5.02 9.99 7.81
CA GLN A 137 -3.88 10.53 7.06
C GLN A 137 -3.45 11.86 7.70
N ARG A 138 -2.14 12.15 7.67
CA ARG A 138 -1.60 13.39 8.25
C ARG A 138 -1.83 14.61 7.35
N LEU A 139 -2.07 14.39 6.06
CA LEU A 139 -2.45 15.45 5.15
C LEU A 139 -3.85 15.94 5.51
N THR A 140 -4.00 17.26 5.66
CA THR A 140 -5.29 17.89 5.99
C THR A 140 -6.36 17.52 4.95
N PRO A 141 -7.59 17.20 5.36
CA PRO A 141 -8.69 17.00 4.42
C PRO A 141 -8.88 18.18 3.47
N GLY A 142 -9.22 17.88 2.20
CA GLY A 142 -9.43 18.89 1.18
C GLY A 142 -8.97 18.45 -0.21
N GLU A 143 -9.00 19.41 -1.13
CA GLU A 143 -8.59 19.22 -2.52
C GLU A 143 -7.22 19.85 -2.77
N TYR A 144 -6.37 19.12 -3.46
CA TYR A 144 -5.01 19.52 -3.80
C TYR A 144 -4.85 19.45 -5.31
N ASP A 145 -4.77 20.62 -5.96
CA ASP A 145 -4.38 20.75 -7.35
C ASP A 145 -2.89 20.51 -7.57
N ARG A 146 -2.44 20.56 -8.80
CA ARG A 146 -1.03 20.29 -9.12
C ARG A 146 -0.05 21.22 -8.37
N GLU A 147 -0.37 22.48 -8.21
CA GLU A 147 0.47 23.45 -7.49
C GLU A 147 0.56 23.09 -5.99
N ALA A 148 -0.58 22.78 -5.39
CA ALA A 148 -0.64 22.35 -4.00
C ALA A 148 0.06 21.00 -3.78
N LEU A 149 -0.07 20.05 -4.73
CA LEU A 149 0.65 18.78 -4.70
C LEU A 149 2.16 19.00 -4.66
N LEU A 150 2.69 19.83 -5.56
CA LEU A 150 4.13 20.13 -5.61
C LEU A 150 4.67 20.79 -4.34
N LYS A 151 3.88 21.65 -3.71
CA LYS A 151 4.33 22.42 -2.54
C LYS A 151 4.12 21.70 -1.21
N LYS A 152 3.01 20.95 -1.07
CA LYS A 152 2.51 20.46 0.23
C LYS A 152 2.51 18.96 0.38
N VAL A 153 2.53 18.18 -0.70
CA VAL A 153 2.36 16.73 -0.67
C VAL A 153 3.59 15.99 -1.14
N LEU A 154 3.97 16.19 -2.40
CA LEU A 154 5.03 15.42 -3.03
C LEU A 154 6.42 15.55 -2.33
N PRO A 155 6.79 16.71 -1.75
CA PRO A 155 8.04 16.81 -0.99
C PRO A 155 8.08 15.96 0.29
N TYR A 156 6.94 15.42 0.75
CA TYR A 156 6.83 14.69 2.02
C TYR A 156 6.23 13.28 1.84
N ILE A 157 6.14 12.80 0.59
CA ILE A 157 5.46 11.53 0.30
C ILE A 157 6.27 10.29 0.71
N LEU A 158 7.60 10.42 0.76
CA LEU A 158 8.56 9.39 1.16
C LEU A 158 9.39 9.85 2.35
N GLY A 159 10.07 8.91 3.00
CA GLY A 159 11.08 9.19 4.00
C GLY A 159 10.57 9.77 5.31
N GLN A 160 9.30 9.58 5.62
CA GLN A 160 8.66 9.99 6.87
C GLN A 160 8.33 8.77 7.73
N GLU A 161 8.61 8.83 9.03
CA GLU A 161 8.23 7.76 9.97
C GLU A 161 6.70 7.53 9.97
N HIS A 162 5.94 8.62 9.91
CA HIS A 162 4.50 8.60 9.73
C HIS A 162 4.14 9.27 8.41
N ARG A 163 3.57 8.51 7.51
CA ARG A 163 3.27 8.97 6.16
C ARG A 163 2.24 10.10 6.13
N TYR A 164 2.46 11.06 5.25
CA TYR A 164 1.52 12.17 5.00
C TYR A 164 0.26 11.67 4.32
N VAL A 165 0.42 10.84 3.29
CA VAL A 165 -0.65 10.16 2.56
C VAL A 165 -0.40 8.67 2.65
N THR A 166 -1.44 7.87 2.87
CA THR A 166 -1.27 6.42 2.84
C THR A 166 -0.82 5.94 1.45
N ILE A 167 0.19 5.07 1.43
CA ILE A 167 0.71 4.48 0.18
C ILE A 167 -0.10 3.24 -0.24
N SER A 168 -0.96 2.70 0.62
CA SER A 168 -1.82 1.59 0.20
C SER A 168 -2.64 1.95 -1.04
N ARG A 169 -2.77 1.01 -1.98
CA ARG A 169 -3.67 1.13 -3.13
C ARG A 169 -5.14 1.07 -2.71
N CYS A 170 -5.42 0.45 -1.55
CA CYS A 170 -6.75 0.42 -0.96
C CYS A 170 -7.16 1.82 -0.44
N MET A 171 -8.43 1.99 -0.05
CA MET A 171 -8.97 3.26 0.47
C MET A 171 -8.97 4.40 -0.55
N LYS A 172 -8.83 4.10 -1.84
CA LYS A 172 -8.72 5.10 -2.91
C LYS A 172 -9.58 4.78 -4.12
N LEU A 173 -10.05 5.83 -4.77
CA LEU A 173 -10.44 5.79 -6.17
C LEU A 173 -9.32 6.42 -7.00
N PHE A 174 -8.86 5.69 -7.98
CA PHE A 174 -7.93 6.19 -8.99
C PHE A 174 -8.64 6.33 -10.32
N SER A 175 -8.37 7.39 -11.09
CA SER A 175 -8.70 7.32 -12.52
C SER A 175 -7.98 6.14 -13.16
N LYS A 176 -8.67 5.36 -13.98
CA LYS A 176 -8.10 4.17 -14.63
C LYS A 176 -6.89 4.51 -15.50
N ALA A 177 -6.95 5.63 -16.20
CA ALA A 177 -5.85 6.11 -17.06
C ALA A 177 -4.55 6.28 -16.25
N LEU A 178 -4.65 6.82 -15.03
CA LEU A 178 -3.51 7.02 -14.14
C LEU A 178 -2.87 5.70 -13.72
N VAL A 179 -3.67 4.70 -13.34
CA VAL A 179 -3.18 3.36 -13.00
C VAL A 179 -2.57 2.69 -14.22
N TRP A 180 -3.24 2.75 -15.37
CA TRP A 180 -2.80 2.13 -16.62
C TRP A 180 -1.44 2.64 -17.06
N LYS A 181 -1.23 3.96 -16.99
CA LYS A 181 0.04 4.61 -17.30
C LYS A 181 1.19 4.11 -16.41
N ASN A 182 0.89 3.75 -15.16
CA ASN A 182 1.90 3.52 -14.12
C ASN A 182 2.09 2.04 -13.71
N MET A 183 1.18 1.13 -14.10
CA MET A 183 1.26 -0.27 -13.64
C MET A 183 2.45 -1.06 -14.19
N HIS A 184 3.21 -0.52 -15.14
CA HIS A 184 4.44 -1.14 -15.64
C HIS A 184 5.58 -1.15 -14.61
N TYR A 185 5.57 -0.23 -13.61
CA TYR A 185 6.54 -0.23 -12.49
C TYR A 185 6.30 -1.37 -11.49
N CYS A 186 5.13 -2.00 -11.53
CA CYS A 186 4.75 -3.02 -10.54
C CYS A 186 5.39 -4.36 -10.89
N ASP A 187 6.33 -4.78 -10.04
CA ASP A 187 7.05 -6.05 -10.17
C ASP A 187 6.39 -7.12 -9.27
N PRO A 188 5.88 -8.24 -9.84
CA PRO A 188 5.30 -9.34 -9.07
C PRO A 188 6.26 -10.00 -8.07
N SER A 189 7.57 -9.79 -8.21
CA SER A 189 8.56 -10.31 -7.26
C SER A 189 8.61 -9.54 -5.94
N ILE A 190 8.01 -8.33 -5.87
CA ILE A 190 7.87 -7.56 -4.64
C ILE A 190 6.67 -8.09 -3.86
N ARG A 191 6.94 -8.56 -2.64
CA ARG A 191 5.93 -9.17 -1.77
C ARG A 191 5.51 -8.27 -0.61
N MET A 192 6.32 -7.28 -0.27
CA MET A 192 6.08 -6.35 0.82
C MET A 192 6.39 -4.93 0.32
N GLY A 193 5.44 -4.01 0.50
CA GLY A 193 5.56 -2.63 0.03
C GLY A 193 5.28 -2.46 -1.47
N GLU A 194 4.66 -3.47 -2.09
CA GLU A 194 4.26 -3.47 -3.51
C GLU A 194 3.33 -2.31 -3.86
N ASP A 195 2.50 -1.87 -2.94
CA ASP A 195 1.62 -0.71 -3.10
C ASP A 195 2.38 0.57 -3.44
N THR A 196 3.62 0.70 -2.95
CA THR A 196 4.48 1.84 -3.29
C THR A 196 4.77 1.89 -4.78
N THR A 197 4.86 0.74 -5.45
CA THR A 197 5.21 0.66 -6.87
C THR A 197 4.11 1.15 -7.80
N ILE A 198 2.86 1.24 -7.34
CA ILE A 198 1.74 1.82 -8.08
C ILE A 198 1.33 3.19 -7.52
N THR A 199 1.22 3.34 -6.21
CA THR A 199 0.67 4.56 -5.60
C THR A 199 1.65 5.73 -5.74
N LEU A 200 2.97 5.50 -5.59
CA LEU A 200 3.96 6.57 -5.75
C LEU A 200 3.95 7.18 -7.16
N PRO A 201 4.08 6.42 -8.25
CA PRO A 201 4.07 7.02 -9.59
C PRO A 201 2.71 7.62 -9.95
N CYS A 202 1.59 7.06 -9.45
CA CYS A 202 0.28 7.67 -9.59
C CYS A 202 0.20 9.04 -8.89
N LEU A 203 0.72 9.18 -7.67
CA LEU A 203 0.76 10.46 -6.95
C LEU A 203 1.70 11.46 -7.62
N LEU A 204 2.82 11.01 -8.19
CA LEU A 204 3.72 11.87 -8.97
C LEU A 204 3.05 12.41 -10.25
N ASP A 205 2.24 11.61 -10.93
CA ASP A 205 1.51 12.01 -12.15
C ASP A 205 0.17 12.70 -11.87
N CYS A 206 -0.31 12.69 -10.63
CA CYS A 206 -1.61 13.21 -10.25
C CYS A 206 -1.70 14.73 -10.42
N ASP A 207 -2.81 15.22 -10.98
CA ASP A 207 -3.13 16.66 -11.06
C ASP A 207 -4.09 17.10 -9.96
N ARG A 208 -4.86 16.16 -9.43
CA ARG A 208 -5.86 16.43 -8.40
C ARG A 208 -5.89 15.28 -7.40
N LEU A 209 -5.61 15.58 -6.13
CA LEU A 209 -5.78 14.67 -5.00
C LEU A 209 -6.87 15.21 -4.08
N VAL A 210 -7.83 14.37 -3.72
CA VAL A 210 -8.83 14.67 -2.69
C VAL A 210 -8.56 13.81 -1.47
N ILE A 211 -8.42 14.42 -0.31
CA ILE A 211 -8.44 13.74 0.98
C ILE A 211 -9.83 13.96 1.59
N MET A 212 -10.55 12.86 1.78
CA MET A 212 -11.90 12.90 2.37
C MET A 212 -11.82 13.34 3.84
N ASP A 213 -12.81 14.11 4.29
CA ASP A 213 -12.80 14.68 5.64
C ASP A 213 -13.17 13.63 6.69
N HIS A 214 -12.14 13.06 7.34
CA HIS A 214 -12.25 12.09 8.44
C HIS A 214 -13.21 10.93 8.14
N LYS A 215 -13.20 10.45 6.89
CA LYS A 215 -14.04 9.35 6.44
C LYS A 215 -13.29 8.02 6.46
N THR A 216 -13.64 7.17 7.41
CA THR A 216 -12.99 5.88 7.68
C THR A 216 -13.80 4.72 7.12
N TYR A 217 -14.09 4.74 5.82
CA TYR A 217 -14.96 3.75 5.17
C TYR A 217 -14.35 2.36 5.04
N TYR A 218 -13.03 2.24 5.06
CA TYR A 218 -12.31 1.00 4.83
C TYR A 218 -11.95 0.35 6.17
N HIS A 219 -12.33 -0.90 6.36
CA HIS A 219 -12.04 -1.69 7.55
C HIS A 219 -10.93 -2.68 7.25
N TYR A 220 -9.73 -2.38 7.70
CA TYR A 220 -8.56 -3.24 7.60
C TYR A 220 -8.57 -4.26 8.74
N LEU A 221 -8.67 -5.54 8.41
CA LEU A 221 -8.63 -6.61 9.39
C LEU A 221 -7.20 -6.94 9.83
N TYR A 222 -6.87 -6.62 11.07
CA TYR A 222 -5.60 -7.00 11.67
C TYR A 222 -5.62 -8.47 12.06
N VAL A 223 -4.94 -9.32 11.27
CA VAL A 223 -4.79 -10.76 11.55
C VAL A 223 -3.36 -11.04 11.97
N LYS A 224 -3.16 -11.68 13.14
CA LYS A 224 -1.80 -12.01 13.62
C LYS A 224 -1.04 -12.93 12.67
N GLU A 225 -1.75 -13.78 11.95
CA GLU A 225 -1.23 -14.72 10.95
C GLU A 225 -0.98 -14.08 9.59
N SER A 226 -1.29 -12.80 9.39
CA SER A 226 -1.04 -12.07 8.14
C SER A 226 0.45 -12.08 7.77
N MET A 227 0.73 -12.04 6.47
CA MET A 227 2.11 -12.04 5.94
C MET A 227 2.99 -10.95 6.56
N ILE A 228 2.44 -9.77 6.84
CA ILE A 228 3.18 -8.65 7.47
C ILE A 228 3.61 -8.94 8.91
N HIS A 229 3.01 -9.94 9.57
CA HIS A 229 3.32 -10.32 10.95
C HIS A 229 4.18 -11.57 11.06
N GLN A 230 4.36 -12.30 9.97
CA GLN A 230 5.21 -13.49 9.92
C GLN A 230 6.67 -13.12 9.60
N TYR A 231 7.60 -13.99 10.04
CA TYR A 231 8.99 -13.84 9.67
C TYR A 231 9.20 -14.11 8.18
N ASP A 232 9.70 -13.11 7.47
CA ASP A 232 10.11 -13.25 6.08
C ASP A 232 11.65 -13.23 5.97
N LYS A 233 12.24 -14.38 5.63
CA LYS A 233 13.67 -14.50 5.39
C LYS A 233 14.17 -13.64 4.23
N GLY A 234 13.31 -13.33 3.26
CA GLY A 234 13.63 -12.57 2.06
C GLY A 234 13.40 -11.06 2.18
N LEU A 235 12.93 -10.55 3.33
CA LEU A 235 12.49 -9.16 3.45
C LEU A 235 13.59 -8.14 3.15
N TYR A 236 14.84 -8.39 3.54
CA TYR A 236 15.94 -7.50 3.22
C TYR A 236 16.18 -7.36 1.71
N GLU A 237 16.21 -8.48 0.99
CA GLU A 237 16.35 -8.47 -0.47
C GLU A 237 15.13 -7.88 -1.18
N ASN A 238 13.94 -8.13 -0.67
CA ASN A 238 12.71 -7.47 -1.14
C ASN A 238 12.84 -5.93 -1.01
N ASN A 239 13.31 -5.43 0.13
CA ASN A 239 13.46 -4.01 0.38
C ASN A 239 14.55 -3.37 -0.48
N ARG A 240 15.63 -4.10 -0.80
CA ARG A 240 16.65 -3.66 -1.76
C ARG A 240 16.07 -3.50 -3.17
N LYS A 241 15.29 -4.48 -3.64
CA LYS A 241 14.59 -4.40 -4.93
C LYS A 241 13.61 -3.23 -4.97
N LEU A 242 12.80 -3.09 -3.91
CA LEU A 242 11.83 -1.99 -3.79
C LEU A 242 12.52 -0.62 -3.87
N ARG A 243 13.66 -0.44 -3.19
CA ARG A 243 14.48 0.78 -3.31
C ARG A 243 14.89 1.03 -4.76
N GLY A 244 15.34 0.00 -5.48
CA GLY A 244 15.71 0.12 -6.89
C GLY A 244 14.54 0.58 -7.75
N ILE A 245 13.35 0.04 -7.54
CA ILE A 245 12.13 0.44 -8.24
C ILE A 245 11.77 1.89 -7.91
N ILE A 246 11.79 2.29 -6.64
CA ILE A 246 11.51 3.68 -6.22
C ILE A 246 12.49 4.64 -6.91
N SER A 247 13.79 4.33 -6.91
CA SER A 247 14.81 5.17 -7.57
C SER A 247 14.56 5.29 -9.07
N HIS A 248 14.20 4.19 -9.74
CA HIS A 248 13.87 4.20 -11.17
C HIS A 248 12.60 5.03 -11.46
N ILE A 249 11.55 4.90 -10.65
CA ILE A 249 10.35 5.74 -10.77
C ILE A 249 10.72 7.22 -10.66
N LEU A 250 11.52 7.61 -9.67
CA LEU A 250 11.90 8.99 -9.46
C LEU A 250 12.77 9.53 -10.61
N GLU A 251 13.73 8.75 -11.11
CA GLU A 251 14.55 9.12 -12.24
C GLU A 251 13.70 9.35 -13.49
N GLU A 252 12.83 8.41 -13.82
CA GLU A 252 11.98 8.49 -15.01
C GLU A 252 11.00 9.67 -14.91
N LYS A 253 10.34 9.84 -13.75
CA LYS A 253 9.31 10.88 -13.57
C LYS A 253 9.90 12.27 -13.38
N CYS A 254 10.98 12.43 -12.64
CA CYS A 254 11.50 13.76 -12.29
C CYS A 254 12.55 14.28 -13.29
N CYS A 255 13.21 13.38 -14.05
CA CYS A 255 14.26 13.81 -14.99
C CYS A 255 13.84 13.76 -16.47
N ASN A 256 12.94 12.83 -16.83
CA ASN A 256 12.70 12.49 -18.23
C ASN A 256 11.35 12.97 -18.77
N THR A 257 10.51 13.62 -17.96
CA THR A 257 9.20 14.12 -18.41
C THR A 257 9.13 15.64 -18.32
N ASN A 258 8.71 16.29 -19.43
CA ASN A 258 8.38 17.72 -19.48
C ASN A 258 6.85 17.96 -19.55
N GLU A 259 6.04 16.90 -19.38
CA GLU A 259 4.57 16.98 -19.55
C GLU A 259 3.90 17.78 -18.44
N ILE A 260 4.44 17.65 -17.21
CA ILE A 260 3.91 18.34 -16.03
C ILE A 260 5.06 18.76 -15.11
N PRO A 261 4.88 19.83 -14.32
CA PRO A 261 5.85 20.19 -13.29
C PRO A 261 6.07 19.04 -12.30
N MET A 262 7.32 18.70 -12.01
CA MET A 262 7.71 17.67 -11.06
C MET A 262 8.52 18.26 -9.89
N PRO A 263 8.58 17.56 -8.73
CA PRO A 263 9.48 17.94 -7.64
C PRO A 263 10.94 17.88 -8.07
N ASP A 264 11.81 18.59 -7.34
CA ASP A 264 13.25 18.52 -7.53
C ASP A 264 13.75 17.06 -7.32
N TYR A 265 14.49 16.55 -8.30
CA TYR A 265 14.95 15.16 -8.30
C TYR A 265 15.91 14.85 -7.16
N ALA A 266 16.85 15.76 -6.86
CA ALA A 266 17.82 15.54 -5.78
C ALA A 266 17.12 15.50 -4.42
N TRP A 267 16.09 16.35 -4.23
CA TRP A 267 15.25 16.31 -3.05
C TRP A 267 14.47 14.99 -2.94
N MET A 268 13.88 14.51 -4.03
CA MET A 268 13.14 13.26 -4.03
C MET A 268 14.03 12.05 -3.78
N LEU A 269 15.27 12.05 -4.27
CA LEU A 269 16.26 11.02 -3.95
C LEU A 269 16.63 11.01 -2.46
N ASP A 270 16.77 12.16 -1.82
CA ASP A 270 17.03 12.26 -0.38
C ASP A 270 15.83 11.66 0.42
N GLN A 271 14.59 11.92 -0.01
CA GLN A 271 13.42 11.29 0.57
C GLN A 271 13.41 9.76 0.37
N ALA A 272 13.80 9.28 -0.82
CA ALA A 272 13.90 7.82 -1.09
C ALA A 272 15.02 7.17 -0.26
N ASP A 273 16.12 7.84 -0.03
CA ASP A 273 17.19 7.37 0.86
C ASP A 273 16.69 7.24 2.31
N ARG A 274 15.91 8.21 2.80
CA ARG A 274 15.27 8.14 4.13
C ARG A 274 14.23 7.03 4.19
N GLU A 275 13.42 6.85 3.15
CA GLU A 275 12.46 5.75 3.04
C GLU A 275 13.15 4.41 3.15
N TYR A 276 14.31 4.26 2.48
CA TYR A 276 15.07 3.02 2.57
C TYR A 276 15.61 2.76 3.97
N ILE A 277 15.98 3.80 4.74
CA ILE A 277 16.32 3.61 6.16
C ILE A 277 15.13 3.00 6.93
N PHE A 278 13.90 3.48 6.77
CA PHE A 278 12.73 2.89 7.42
C PHE A 278 12.49 1.44 6.98
N LEU A 279 12.69 1.11 5.70
CA LEU A 279 12.65 -0.27 5.20
C LEU A 279 13.73 -1.15 5.83
N LEU A 280 14.93 -0.61 6.07
CA LEU A 280 15.99 -1.31 6.81
C LEU A 280 15.60 -1.55 8.27
N LEU A 281 15.00 -0.57 8.95
CA LEU A 281 14.49 -0.75 10.32
C LEU A 281 13.45 -1.87 10.36
N LEU A 282 12.56 -1.95 9.37
CA LEU A 282 11.60 -3.05 9.24
C LEU A 282 12.29 -4.40 9.06
N ALA A 283 13.35 -4.48 8.25
CA ALA A 283 14.13 -5.72 8.09
C ALA A 283 14.84 -6.12 9.38
N LEU A 284 15.43 -5.19 10.13
CA LEU A 284 16.03 -5.46 11.43
C LEU A 284 14.99 -5.94 12.46
N LYS A 285 13.81 -5.33 12.48
CA LYS A 285 12.67 -5.75 13.31
C LYS A 285 12.23 -7.17 12.99
N ASN A 286 12.08 -7.50 11.72
CA ASN A 286 11.73 -8.83 11.24
C ASN A 286 12.74 -9.88 11.70
N GLU A 287 14.05 -9.64 11.54
CA GLU A 287 15.11 -10.52 12.02
C GLU A 287 15.11 -10.65 13.54
N ALA A 288 15.04 -9.52 14.24
CA ALA A 288 15.06 -9.52 15.71
C ALA A 288 13.85 -10.26 16.31
N ARG A 289 12.68 -10.19 15.67
CA ARG A 289 11.43 -10.82 16.15
C ARG A 289 11.34 -12.28 15.75
N GLY A 290 11.56 -12.59 14.47
CA GLY A 290 11.17 -13.86 13.86
C GLY A 290 12.27 -14.88 13.67
N ASN A 291 13.57 -14.50 13.80
CA ASN A 291 14.70 -15.39 13.55
C ASN A 291 15.48 -15.75 14.82
N PRO A 292 15.08 -16.76 15.62
CA PRO A 292 15.69 -17.05 16.91
C PRO A 292 17.15 -17.50 16.82
N SER A 293 17.56 -18.17 15.75
CA SER A 293 18.88 -18.75 15.58
C SER A 293 19.85 -17.90 14.76
N GLY A 294 19.33 -17.16 13.73
CA GLY A 294 20.13 -16.46 12.74
C GLY A 294 20.21 -14.94 12.93
N TYR A 295 19.36 -14.31 13.76
CA TYR A 295 19.22 -12.88 13.86
C TYR A 295 20.54 -12.11 14.04
N LYS A 296 21.47 -12.66 14.85
CA LYS A 296 22.77 -11.98 15.12
C LYS A 296 23.61 -11.85 13.86
N LYS A 297 23.63 -12.91 13.06
CA LYS A 297 24.36 -12.94 11.80
C LYS A 297 23.71 -12.01 10.80
N ASN A 298 22.42 -12.18 10.55
CA ASN A 298 21.68 -11.43 9.52
C ASN A 298 21.64 -9.93 9.83
N ILE A 299 21.39 -9.52 11.09
CA ILE A 299 21.43 -8.11 11.48
C ILE A 299 22.82 -7.50 11.23
N ARG A 300 23.90 -8.24 11.54
CA ARG A 300 25.25 -7.75 11.26
C ARG A 300 25.54 -7.67 9.76
N GLU A 301 25.08 -8.60 8.97
CA GLU A 301 25.23 -8.58 7.51
C GLU A 301 24.52 -7.35 6.94
N ILE A 302 23.26 -7.09 7.31
CA ILE A 302 22.51 -5.90 6.90
C ILE A 302 23.25 -4.62 7.31
N CYS A 303 23.61 -4.46 8.58
CA CYS A 303 24.23 -3.25 9.09
C CYS A 303 25.67 -3.01 8.56
N ASN A 304 26.37 -4.06 8.13
CA ASN A 304 27.72 -3.98 7.59
C ASN A 304 27.78 -3.93 6.06
N ASP A 305 26.64 -4.04 5.39
CA ASP A 305 26.56 -3.82 3.95
C ASP A 305 27.13 -2.43 3.60
N PRO A 306 28.12 -2.34 2.67
CA PRO A 306 28.78 -1.07 2.33
C PRO A 306 27.78 0.01 1.85
N GLU A 307 26.75 -0.38 1.12
CA GLU A 307 25.72 0.52 0.63
C GLU A 307 24.87 1.08 1.78
N VAL A 308 24.51 0.22 2.75
CA VAL A 308 23.77 0.62 3.95
C VAL A 308 24.60 1.57 4.80
N LYS A 309 25.89 1.30 5.00
CA LYS A 309 26.79 2.18 5.74
C LYS A 309 26.93 3.56 5.10
N ALA A 310 27.10 3.61 3.78
CA ALA A 310 27.21 4.87 3.05
C ALA A 310 25.90 5.67 3.16
N LEU A 311 24.76 4.99 3.02
CA LEU A 311 23.45 5.60 3.15
C LEU A 311 23.23 6.24 4.53
N VAL A 312 23.47 5.49 5.60
CA VAL A 312 23.26 5.95 6.98
C VAL A 312 24.18 7.11 7.37
N GLN A 313 25.36 7.22 6.74
CA GLN A 313 26.25 8.38 6.91
C GLN A 313 25.77 9.63 6.17
N LYS A 314 25.05 9.44 5.05
CA LYS A 314 24.56 10.52 4.18
C LYS A 314 23.20 11.05 4.63
N ALA A 315 22.26 10.16 4.90
CA ALA A 315 20.85 10.48 5.13
C ALA A 315 20.54 10.59 6.62
N ALA A 316 20.07 11.74 7.07
CA ALA A 316 19.52 11.94 8.41
C ALA A 316 18.02 11.66 8.42
N VAL A 317 17.53 10.87 9.37
CA VAL A 317 16.10 10.60 9.60
C VAL A 317 15.68 11.14 10.95
N GLU A 318 14.49 11.73 11.02
CA GLU A 318 13.84 12.07 12.28
C GLU A 318 13.04 10.85 12.76
N ILE A 319 13.30 10.41 13.98
CA ILE A 319 12.67 9.24 14.57
C ILE A 319 12.05 9.65 15.91
N HIS A 320 10.75 9.45 16.01
CA HIS A 320 9.95 9.78 17.20
C HIS A 320 9.57 8.55 18.01
N GLU A 321 9.35 7.41 17.31
CA GLU A 321 8.98 6.14 17.93
C GLU A 321 10.18 5.50 18.65
N LYS A 322 10.02 5.19 19.95
CA LYS A 322 11.10 4.56 20.75
C LYS A 322 11.58 3.22 20.18
N SER A 323 10.67 2.45 19.60
CA SER A 323 11.00 1.17 18.96
C SER A 323 11.90 1.36 17.75
N ASN A 324 11.58 2.35 16.89
CA ASN A 324 12.38 2.69 15.72
C ASN A 324 13.72 3.32 16.11
N LEU A 325 13.76 4.12 17.18
CA LEU A 325 15.00 4.68 17.69
C LEU A 325 15.98 3.57 18.11
N LEU A 326 15.50 2.53 18.82
CA LEU A 326 16.36 1.39 19.18
C LEU A 326 16.88 0.65 17.94
N LEU A 327 16.01 0.42 16.94
CA LEU A 327 16.41 -0.19 15.67
C LEU A 327 17.46 0.65 14.94
N TYR A 328 17.28 1.97 14.90
CA TYR A 328 18.22 2.89 14.27
C TYR A 328 19.58 2.93 14.99
N LEU A 329 19.59 2.92 16.32
CA LEU A 329 20.82 2.82 17.09
C LEU A 329 21.59 1.51 16.81
N VAL A 330 20.87 0.40 16.60
CA VAL A 330 21.51 -0.86 16.18
C VAL A 330 22.03 -0.76 14.75
N LEU A 331 21.31 -0.10 13.86
CA LEU A 331 21.75 0.12 12.47
C LEU A 331 23.07 0.93 12.44
N LEU A 332 23.19 1.95 13.29
CA LEU A 332 24.41 2.77 13.45
C LEU A 332 25.56 2.02 14.13
N HIS A 333 25.24 1.23 15.16
CA HIS A 333 26.22 0.58 16.06
C HIS A 333 25.89 -0.91 16.27
N PRO A 334 26.14 -1.79 15.28
CA PRO A 334 25.72 -3.21 15.31
C PRO A 334 26.61 -4.08 16.19
N ASN A 335 26.87 -3.68 17.44
CA ASN A 335 27.63 -4.49 18.38
C ASN A 335 26.76 -5.60 19.02
N ALA A 336 27.43 -6.62 19.57
CA ALA A 336 26.76 -7.82 20.08
C ALA A 336 25.79 -7.53 21.23
N PHE A 337 26.08 -6.52 22.05
CA PHE A 337 25.23 -6.12 23.17
C PHE A 337 23.93 -5.46 22.65
N MET A 338 24.03 -4.46 21.78
CA MET A 338 22.88 -3.76 21.21
C MET A 338 21.95 -4.71 20.45
N ILE A 339 22.50 -5.65 19.68
CA ILE A 339 21.69 -6.65 18.95
C ILE A 339 20.94 -7.58 19.94
N ARG A 340 21.54 -7.93 21.10
CA ARG A 340 20.83 -8.71 22.12
C ARG A 340 19.72 -7.91 22.80
N VAL A 341 19.99 -6.65 23.13
CA VAL A 341 18.99 -5.74 23.71
C VAL A 341 17.81 -5.58 22.75
N LEU A 342 18.07 -5.34 21.46
CA LEU A 342 17.04 -5.26 20.43
C LEU A 342 16.17 -6.52 20.42
N ARG A 343 16.80 -7.71 20.40
CA ARG A 343 16.06 -8.99 20.41
C ARG A 343 15.14 -9.11 21.62
N MET A 344 15.65 -8.79 22.82
CA MET A 344 14.85 -8.86 24.04
C MET A 344 13.67 -7.88 23.99
N ALA A 345 13.90 -6.64 23.57
CA ALA A 345 12.87 -5.61 23.43
C ALA A 345 11.78 -6.03 22.44
N MET A 346 12.17 -6.51 21.24
CA MET A 346 11.21 -6.92 20.20
C MET A 346 10.39 -8.14 20.61
N VAL A 347 10.98 -9.14 21.26
CA VAL A 347 10.25 -10.32 21.76
C VAL A 347 9.31 -9.95 22.90
N TRP A 348 9.69 -9.01 23.76
CA TRP A 348 8.85 -8.57 24.89
C TRP A 348 7.66 -7.70 24.42
N TYR A 349 7.89 -6.79 23.49
CA TYR A 349 6.88 -5.85 23.00
C TYR A 349 5.76 -6.53 22.18
N TYR A 350 6.07 -7.68 21.54
CA TYR A 350 5.13 -8.40 20.69
C TYR A 350 4.63 -9.73 21.30
N ARG A 351 4.81 -9.93 22.61
CA ARG A 351 4.11 -10.97 23.37
C ARG A 351 2.71 -10.55 23.75
#